data_a5a171f129cba8fb307eb4055cbd1463
#
_entry.id   a5a171f129cba8fb307eb4055cbd1463
#
_cell.length_a   1.000
_cell.length_b   1.000
_cell.length_c   1.000
_cell.angle_alpha   90.00
_cell.angle_beta   90.00
_cell.angle_gamma   90.00
#
_symmetry.space_group_name_H-M   'P 1'
#
loop_
_entity.id
_entity.type
_entity.pdbx_description
1 polymer ?
#
loop_
_entity_poly.entity_id
_entity_poly.type
_entity_poly.pdbx_seq_one_letter_code
_entity_poly.pdbx_strand_id
1 'polypeptide(L)'
;MNVQRRGRRADAAHTPIQQLPFRQPQLTLEPSRILSDDQIEAIHRQSLKVLEVIGMDVLLPEARDILQKAGALVDGERVRIGRDIIEEALKTPPSEFTFHARNPAHNIRLGGKWIAFAPVGGPPNCSDLDRGRRPGTLEDAGNFVKLSQFFNTVHTAGGASVDALDVHASVRHLHITRNKMVYSDKVPFVYATGRARLFD
;
A
#
# COMPACT_ATOMS: atom_id res chain seq x y z
N MET A 1 -7.14 48.50 39.89
CA MET A 1 -6.70 47.14 39.65
C MET A 1 -6.29 47.03 38.17
N ASN A 2 -4.99 47.03 37.92
CA ASN A 2 -4.44 47.00 36.57
C ASN A 2 -4.29 45.54 36.14
N VAL A 3 -5.12 45.09 35.21
CA VAL A 3 -4.98 43.77 34.59
C VAL A 3 -3.91 43.92 33.50
N GLN A 4 -2.69 43.45 33.77
CA GLN A 4 -1.63 43.30 32.77
C GLN A 4 -2.07 42.30 31.73
N ARG A 5 -2.33 42.76 30.50
CA ARG A 5 -2.46 41.91 29.31
C ARG A 5 -1.14 41.13 29.11
N ARG A 6 -1.18 39.81 29.31
CA ARG A 6 -0.09 38.93 28.93
C ARG A 6 0.21 39.14 27.45
N GLY A 7 1.43 39.60 27.16
CA GLY A 7 1.92 39.83 25.83
C GLY A 7 1.80 38.55 24.98
N ARG A 8 1.44 38.71 23.69
CA ARG A 8 1.53 37.71 22.64
C ARG A 8 2.90 37.06 22.76
N ARG A 9 2.91 35.71 22.90
CA ARG A 9 4.12 34.91 22.64
C ARG A 9 4.61 35.32 21.25
N ALA A 10 5.83 35.88 21.19
CA ALA A 10 6.52 36.10 19.93
C ALA A 10 6.51 34.77 19.15
N ASP A 11 6.26 34.85 17.85
CA ASP A 11 6.33 33.70 16.93
C ASP A 11 7.63 32.96 17.20
N ALA A 12 7.53 31.77 17.81
CA ALA A 12 8.66 30.89 17.91
C ALA A 12 9.03 30.56 16.47
N ALA A 13 10.17 31.08 16.03
CA ALA A 13 10.72 30.75 14.70
C ALA A 13 10.61 29.24 14.52
N HIS A 14 9.84 28.82 13.55
CA HIS A 14 9.69 27.38 13.24
C HIS A 14 11.07 26.84 12.89
N THR A 15 11.73 26.21 13.87
CA THR A 15 12.96 25.47 13.59
C THR A 15 12.57 24.30 12.71
N PRO A 16 13.12 24.19 11.50
CA PRO A 16 12.81 23.07 10.62
C PRO A 16 13.12 21.75 11.33
N ILE A 17 12.23 20.77 11.17
CA ILE A 17 12.48 19.42 11.69
C ILE A 17 13.73 18.88 11.00
N GLN A 18 14.79 18.63 11.77
CA GLN A 18 16.00 18.01 11.23
C GLN A 18 15.73 16.53 10.92
N GLN A 19 16.10 16.12 9.72
CA GLN A 19 15.90 14.77 9.26
C GLN A 19 17.21 14.18 8.72
N LEU A 20 17.39 12.88 8.92
CA LEU A 20 18.43 12.14 8.22
C LEU A 20 18.11 12.11 6.72
N PRO A 21 19.14 11.95 5.86
CA PRO A 21 18.90 11.76 4.42
C PRO A 21 17.96 10.59 4.15
N PHE A 22 17.19 10.68 3.05
CA PHE A 22 16.36 9.57 2.60
C PHE A 22 17.23 8.34 2.35
N ARG A 23 16.93 7.27 3.04
CA ARG A 23 17.56 5.96 2.84
C ARG A 23 16.65 4.85 3.34
N GLN A 24 16.67 3.75 2.66
CA GLN A 24 15.94 2.56 3.05
C GLN A 24 16.78 1.73 4.04
N PRO A 25 16.26 1.40 5.23
CA PRO A 25 16.97 0.55 6.16
C PRO A 25 16.97 -0.92 5.73
N GLN A 26 17.93 -1.66 6.24
CA GLN A 26 17.99 -3.11 6.12
C GLN A 26 17.82 -3.76 7.48
N LEU A 27 17.14 -4.89 7.52
CA LEU A 27 17.05 -5.72 8.71
C LEU A 27 18.43 -6.35 8.99
N THR A 28 19.03 -5.96 10.11
CA THR A 28 20.36 -6.46 10.52
C THR A 28 20.28 -7.72 11.38
N LEU A 29 19.13 -7.92 12.03
CA LEU A 29 18.88 -9.09 12.87
C LEU A 29 17.99 -10.08 12.12
N GLU A 30 18.12 -11.35 12.40
CA GLU A 30 17.18 -12.36 11.91
C GLU A 30 15.81 -12.15 12.58
N PRO A 31 14.70 -12.22 11.82
CA PRO A 31 13.36 -12.14 12.40
C PRO A 31 13.13 -13.26 13.42
N SER A 32 12.43 -12.96 14.50
CA SER A 32 11.97 -13.99 15.43
C SER A 32 11.05 -14.97 14.73
N ARG A 33 11.38 -16.24 14.77
CA ARG A 33 10.57 -17.33 14.19
C ARG A 33 9.57 -17.83 15.23
N ILE A 34 8.30 -17.59 15.02
CA ILE A 34 7.20 -18.09 15.87
C ILE A 34 6.80 -19.50 15.46
N LEU A 35 6.83 -19.77 14.15
CA LEU A 35 6.51 -21.08 13.57
C LEU A 35 7.78 -21.82 13.17
N SER A 36 7.78 -23.14 13.34
CA SER A 36 8.82 -24.01 12.77
C SER A 36 8.67 -24.11 11.25
N ASP A 37 9.73 -24.54 10.57
CA ASP A 37 9.70 -24.78 9.12
C ASP A 37 8.66 -25.84 8.76
N ASP A 38 8.48 -26.90 9.58
CA ASP A 38 7.45 -27.92 9.38
C ASP A 38 6.02 -27.36 9.49
N GLN A 39 5.80 -26.41 10.40
CA GLN A 39 4.51 -25.75 10.53
C GLN A 39 4.22 -24.84 9.33
N ILE A 40 5.20 -24.11 8.83
CA ILE A 40 5.08 -23.29 7.62
C ILE A 40 4.79 -24.18 6.41
N GLU A 41 5.51 -25.30 6.27
CA GLU A 41 5.29 -26.26 5.20
C GLU A 41 3.90 -26.91 5.30
N ALA A 42 3.42 -27.21 6.51
CA ALA A 42 2.07 -27.74 6.71
C ALA A 42 0.99 -26.75 6.27
N ILE A 43 1.16 -25.44 6.58
CA ILE A 43 0.26 -24.39 6.10
C ILE A 43 0.29 -24.31 4.56
N HIS A 44 1.48 -24.31 3.98
CA HIS A 44 1.62 -24.29 2.52
C HIS A 44 0.90 -25.46 1.85
N ARG A 45 1.14 -26.69 2.33
CA ARG A 45 0.44 -27.89 1.81
C ARG A 45 -1.08 -27.80 1.92
N GLN A 46 -1.62 -27.25 3.02
CA GLN A 46 -3.06 -27.05 3.16
C GLN A 46 -3.58 -25.98 2.20
N SER A 47 -2.83 -24.90 1.96
CA SER A 47 -3.19 -23.88 0.99
C SER A 47 -3.28 -24.46 -0.44
N LEU A 48 -2.31 -25.27 -0.83
CA LEU A 48 -2.35 -25.99 -2.11
C LEU A 48 -3.57 -26.92 -2.21
N LYS A 49 -3.86 -27.68 -1.14
CA LYS A 49 -5.03 -28.56 -1.08
C LYS A 49 -6.36 -27.79 -1.21
N VAL A 50 -6.46 -26.62 -0.61
CA VAL A 50 -7.64 -25.75 -0.77
C VAL A 50 -7.83 -25.35 -2.22
N LEU A 51 -6.78 -24.93 -2.91
CA LEU A 51 -6.85 -24.52 -4.32
C LEU A 51 -7.13 -25.71 -5.26
N GLU A 52 -6.60 -26.89 -4.97
CA GLU A 52 -6.73 -28.09 -5.80
C GLU A 52 -8.09 -28.79 -5.60
N VAL A 53 -8.55 -28.95 -4.35
CA VAL A 53 -9.74 -29.75 -4.02
C VAL A 53 -11.01 -28.88 -3.93
N ILE A 54 -10.93 -27.76 -3.22
CA ILE A 54 -12.08 -26.86 -3.04
C ILE A 54 -12.17 -25.89 -4.23
N GLY A 55 -11.04 -25.28 -4.60
CA GLY A 55 -10.97 -24.25 -5.63
C GLY A 55 -11.51 -22.92 -5.14
N MET A 56 -11.64 -21.99 -6.07
CA MET A 56 -12.18 -20.64 -5.85
C MET A 56 -13.14 -20.25 -6.97
N ASP A 57 -14.07 -19.35 -6.69
CA ASP A 57 -14.93 -18.80 -7.71
C ASP A 57 -14.22 -17.63 -8.40
N VAL A 58 -14.04 -17.74 -9.71
CA VAL A 58 -13.43 -16.73 -10.57
C VAL A 58 -14.52 -16.13 -11.46
N LEU A 59 -15.00 -14.94 -11.09
CA LEU A 59 -16.15 -14.32 -11.75
C LEU A 59 -15.85 -13.79 -13.15
N LEU A 60 -14.60 -13.39 -13.41
CA LEU A 60 -14.20 -12.84 -14.70
C LEU A 60 -13.96 -13.96 -15.73
N PRO A 61 -14.72 -14.04 -16.84
CA PRO A 61 -14.57 -15.08 -17.85
C PRO A 61 -13.15 -15.17 -18.42
N GLU A 62 -12.54 -14.04 -18.78
CA GLU A 62 -11.20 -14.00 -19.35
C GLU A 62 -10.13 -14.57 -18.39
N ALA A 63 -10.33 -14.41 -17.06
CA ALA A 63 -9.44 -14.99 -16.07
C ALA A 63 -9.60 -16.51 -16.01
N ARG A 64 -10.84 -17.03 -16.14
CA ARG A 64 -11.10 -18.47 -16.25
C ARG A 64 -10.42 -19.08 -17.48
N ASP A 65 -10.52 -18.39 -18.62
CA ASP A 65 -9.87 -18.85 -19.87
C ASP A 65 -8.33 -18.93 -19.73
N ILE A 66 -7.72 -17.95 -19.04
CA ILE A 66 -6.27 -17.96 -18.78
C ILE A 66 -5.90 -19.13 -17.86
N LEU A 67 -6.66 -19.36 -16.78
CA LEU A 67 -6.41 -20.44 -15.84
C LEU A 67 -6.65 -21.81 -16.49
N GLN A 68 -7.67 -21.96 -17.33
CA GLN A 68 -7.93 -23.18 -18.08
C GLN A 68 -6.81 -23.49 -19.07
N LYS A 69 -6.30 -22.48 -19.78
CA LYS A 69 -5.13 -22.65 -20.68
C LYS A 69 -3.87 -23.04 -19.92
N ALA A 70 -3.73 -22.64 -18.66
CA ALA A 70 -2.66 -23.07 -17.78
C ALA A 70 -2.85 -24.48 -17.20
N GLY A 71 -3.97 -25.15 -17.49
CA GLY A 71 -4.26 -26.51 -17.05
C GLY A 71 -5.19 -26.62 -15.83
N ALA A 72 -5.74 -25.51 -15.32
CA ALA A 72 -6.70 -25.56 -14.22
C ALA A 72 -8.04 -26.16 -14.66
N LEU A 73 -8.72 -26.83 -13.74
CA LEU A 73 -10.07 -27.37 -13.98
C LEU A 73 -11.11 -26.26 -13.73
N VAL A 74 -11.87 -25.93 -14.78
CA VAL A 74 -12.92 -24.90 -14.74
C VAL A 74 -14.29 -25.59 -14.84
N ASP A 75 -15.15 -25.34 -13.85
CA ASP A 75 -16.52 -25.83 -13.77
C ASP A 75 -17.44 -24.64 -13.45
N GLY A 76 -18.03 -24.05 -14.48
CA GLY A 76 -18.75 -22.79 -14.36
C GLY A 76 -17.85 -21.66 -13.88
N GLU A 77 -18.12 -21.12 -12.70
CA GLU A 77 -17.28 -20.10 -12.04
C GLU A 77 -16.20 -20.73 -11.12
N ARG A 78 -16.39 -22.01 -10.76
CA ARG A 78 -15.47 -22.72 -9.88
C ARG A 78 -14.23 -23.14 -10.63
N VAL A 79 -13.06 -22.69 -10.14
CA VAL A 79 -11.75 -23.05 -10.71
C VAL A 79 -10.95 -23.81 -9.66
N ARG A 80 -10.47 -24.98 -10.02
CA ARG A 80 -9.53 -25.78 -9.21
C ARG A 80 -8.17 -25.75 -9.88
N ILE A 81 -7.16 -25.35 -9.11
CA ILE A 81 -5.81 -25.14 -9.62
C ILE A 81 -4.91 -26.22 -9.04
N GLY A 82 -4.36 -27.06 -9.91
CA GLY A 82 -3.46 -28.14 -9.52
C GLY A 82 -2.18 -27.61 -8.85
N ARG A 83 -1.62 -28.41 -7.97
CA ARG A 83 -0.39 -28.08 -7.24
C ARG A 83 0.76 -27.74 -8.17
N ASP A 84 0.95 -28.51 -9.21
CA ASP A 84 2.01 -28.37 -10.22
C ASP A 84 1.97 -26.98 -10.90
N ILE A 85 0.77 -26.50 -11.21
CA ILE A 85 0.57 -25.16 -11.82
C ILE A 85 1.06 -24.07 -10.85
N ILE A 86 0.71 -24.21 -9.56
CA ILE A 86 1.08 -23.22 -8.53
C ILE A 86 2.58 -23.27 -8.27
N GLU A 87 3.15 -24.47 -8.11
CA GLU A 87 4.59 -24.63 -7.84
C GLU A 87 5.44 -24.12 -9.01
N GLU A 88 4.98 -24.29 -10.26
CA GLU A 88 5.66 -23.71 -11.42
C GLU A 88 5.55 -22.18 -11.45
N ALA A 89 4.37 -21.63 -11.18
CA ALA A 89 4.16 -20.20 -11.12
C ALA A 89 4.98 -19.53 -10.01
N LEU A 90 5.16 -20.18 -8.85
CA LEU A 90 5.95 -19.66 -7.74
C LEU A 90 7.45 -19.54 -8.04
N LYS A 91 7.97 -20.18 -9.09
CA LYS A 91 9.36 -20.03 -9.52
C LYS A 91 9.63 -18.73 -10.28
N THR A 92 8.58 -18.05 -10.76
CA THR A 92 8.70 -16.88 -11.63
C THR A 92 8.90 -15.55 -10.89
N PRO A 93 8.33 -15.30 -9.69
CA PRO A 93 8.52 -14.03 -8.98
C PRO A 93 9.98 -13.85 -8.55
N PRO A 94 10.58 -12.66 -8.79
CA PRO A 94 11.92 -12.37 -8.30
C PRO A 94 11.90 -12.24 -6.77
N SER A 95 12.97 -12.71 -6.11
CA SER A 95 13.12 -12.59 -4.66
C SER A 95 13.36 -11.14 -4.21
N GLU A 96 13.92 -10.32 -5.08
CA GLU A 96 14.12 -8.88 -4.88
C GLU A 96 13.87 -8.13 -6.18
N PHE A 97 13.30 -6.93 -6.08
CA PHE A 97 13.13 -6.02 -7.21
C PHE A 97 13.14 -4.57 -6.76
N THR A 98 13.36 -3.65 -7.71
CA THR A 98 13.34 -2.23 -7.47
C THR A 98 11.99 -1.64 -7.90
N PHE A 99 11.32 -0.95 -6.99
CA PHE A 99 10.23 -0.05 -7.33
C PHE A 99 10.81 1.31 -7.73
N HIS A 100 10.56 1.68 -8.97
CA HIS A 100 11.02 2.94 -9.52
C HIS A 100 10.08 4.07 -9.14
N ALA A 101 10.62 5.08 -8.49
CA ALA A 101 9.95 6.33 -8.20
C ALA A 101 10.10 7.30 -9.38
N ARG A 102 9.28 8.35 -9.43
CA ARG A 102 9.43 9.44 -10.41
C ARG A 102 10.79 10.14 -10.25
N ASN A 103 11.25 10.30 -9.01
CA ASN A 103 12.62 10.73 -8.72
C ASN A 103 13.46 9.48 -8.42
N PRO A 104 14.48 9.15 -9.22
CA PRO A 104 15.31 7.96 -8.98
C PRO A 104 15.99 7.92 -7.62
N ALA A 105 16.23 9.08 -6.97
CA ALA A 105 16.76 9.15 -5.61
C ALA A 105 15.80 8.55 -4.56
N HIS A 106 14.52 8.40 -4.89
CA HIS A 106 13.48 7.79 -4.06
C HIS A 106 13.09 6.38 -4.50
N ASN A 107 13.87 5.74 -5.36
CA ASN A 107 13.68 4.33 -5.66
C ASN A 107 13.80 3.49 -4.40
N ILE A 108 12.98 2.44 -4.29
CA ILE A 108 13.03 1.51 -3.16
C ILE A 108 13.24 0.07 -3.64
N ARG A 109 13.94 -0.71 -2.85
CA ARG A 109 14.08 -2.16 -3.05
C ARG A 109 13.05 -2.89 -2.21
N LEU A 110 12.44 -3.92 -2.77
CA LEU A 110 11.54 -4.84 -2.07
C LEU A 110 12.11 -6.25 -2.13
N GLY A 111 11.92 -6.99 -1.07
CA GLY A 111 12.47 -8.33 -0.89
C GLY A 111 13.76 -8.34 -0.07
N GLY A 112 14.33 -9.54 0.13
CA GLY A 112 15.52 -9.73 0.95
C GLY A 112 15.39 -9.15 2.35
N LYS A 113 16.35 -8.37 2.76
CA LYS A 113 16.39 -7.70 4.08
C LYS A 113 15.96 -6.23 4.05
N TRP A 114 15.44 -5.73 2.93
CA TRP A 114 15.04 -4.33 2.79
C TRP A 114 13.71 -4.05 3.48
N ILE A 115 13.66 -2.94 4.23
CA ILE A 115 12.46 -2.47 4.93
C ILE A 115 11.95 -1.20 4.24
N ALA A 116 10.69 -1.18 3.87
CA ALA A 116 10.02 0.02 3.36
C ALA A 116 8.88 0.43 4.30
N PHE A 117 8.88 1.69 4.74
CA PHE A 117 7.77 2.25 5.51
C PHE A 117 6.81 2.97 4.57
N ALA A 118 5.54 2.63 4.70
CA ALA A 118 4.46 3.20 3.91
C ALA A 118 3.34 3.70 4.83
N PRO A 119 2.62 4.76 4.45
CA PRO A 119 1.41 5.16 5.16
C PRO A 119 0.34 4.08 5.06
N VAL A 120 -0.48 3.96 6.08
CA VAL A 120 -1.68 3.11 6.07
C VAL A 120 -2.67 3.66 5.03
N GLY A 121 -3.42 2.78 4.39
CA GLY A 121 -4.47 3.16 3.43
C GLY A 121 -5.85 2.68 3.85
N GLY A 122 -6.89 3.42 3.42
CA GLY A 122 -8.28 2.98 3.46
C GLY A 122 -9.16 3.47 4.62
N PRO A 123 -8.70 4.23 5.65
CA PRO A 123 -9.63 4.71 6.67
C PRO A 123 -10.58 5.77 6.11
N PRO A 124 -11.88 5.71 6.47
CA PRO A 124 -12.86 6.70 6.04
C PRO A 124 -12.80 8.00 6.85
N ASN A 125 -12.10 8.00 7.98
CA ASN A 125 -12.01 9.14 8.88
C ASN A 125 -10.56 9.53 9.14
N CYS A 126 -10.34 10.81 9.40
CA CYS A 126 -9.10 11.37 9.92
C CYS A 126 -9.37 12.11 11.23
N SER A 127 -8.30 12.46 11.94
CA SER A 127 -8.38 13.34 13.11
C SER A 127 -7.19 14.28 13.16
N ASP A 128 -7.43 15.48 13.65
CA ASP A 128 -6.40 16.47 13.96
C ASP A 128 -6.70 17.13 15.33
N LEU A 129 -5.75 17.93 15.83
CA LEU A 129 -5.87 18.55 17.16
C LEU A 129 -6.95 19.64 17.24
N ASP A 130 -7.26 20.28 16.11
CA ASP A 130 -8.18 21.41 16.06
C ASP A 130 -9.64 20.99 15.88
N ARG A 131 -9.86 19.96 15.03
CA ARG A 131 -11.19 19.55 14.57
C ARG A 131 -11.62 18.17 15.09
N GLY A 132 -10.71 17.45 15.76
CA GLY A 132 -10.98 16.11 16.24
C GLY A 132 -11.21 15.09 15.11
N ARG A 133 -11.92 13.99 15.42
CA ARG A 133 -12.25 12.95 14.45
C ARG A 133 -13.40 13.36 13.55
N ARG A 134 -13.22 13.24 12.25
CA ARG A 134 -14.21 13.59 11.21
C ARG A 134 -14.04 12.78 9.94
N PRO A 135 -15.04 12.75 9.04
CA PRO A 135 -14.88 12.17 7.71
C PRO A 135 -13.71 12.82 6.96
N GLY A 136 -12.97 11.99 6.24
CA GLY A 136 -11.84 12.45 5.43
C GLY A 136 -12.29 13.23 4.20
N THR A 137 -11.48 14.22 3.80
CA THR A 137 -11.69 15.06 2.63
C THR A 137 -10.55 14.86 1.61
N LEU A 138 -10.74 15.37 0.38
CA LEU A 138 -9.70 15.39 -0.63
C LEU A 138 -8.48 16.22 -0.19
N GLU A 139 -8.73 17.29 0.55
CA GLU A 139 -7.67 18.10 1.15
C GLU A 139 -6.86 17.30 2.16
N ASP A 140 -7.52 16.55 3.06
CA ASP A 140 -6.84 15.68 4.01
C ASP A 140 -6.01 14.62 3.31
N ALA A 141 -6.56 13.96 2.29
CA ALA A 141 -5.83 13.01 1.48
C ALA A 141 -4.56 13.63 0.85
N GLY A 142 -4.68 14.85 0.31
CA GLY A 142 -3.54 15.61 -0.22
C GLY A 142 -2.51 15.95 0.86
N ASN A 143 -2.94 16.34 2.05
CA ASN A 143 -2.05 16.66 3.17
C ASN A 143 -1.28 15.43 3.67
N PHE A 144 -1.90 14.23 3.70
CA PHE A 144 -1.17 12.99 4.00
C PHE A 144 -0.10 12.67 2.95
N VAL A 145 -0.37 12.92 1.66
CA VAL A 145 0.65 12.75 0.61
C VAL A 145 1.81 13.72 0.80
N LYS A 146 1.53 15.00 1.12
CA LYS A 146 2.57 16.00 1.40
C LYS A 146 3.41 15.62 2.62
N LEU A 147 2.79 15.11 3.70
CA LEU A 147 3.51 14.60 4.86
C LEU A 147 4.40 13.39 4.49
N SER A 148 3.88 12.48 3.69
CA SER A 148 4.66 11.33 3.20
C SER A 148 5.86 11.76 2.35
N GLN A 149 5.70 12.81 1.55
CA GLN A 149 6.80 13.40 0.77
C GLN A 149 7.82 14.09 1.68
N PHE A 150 7.35 14.82 2.68
CA PHE A 150 8.20 15.59 3.58
C PHE A 150 9.10 14.69 4.45
N PHE A 151 8.56 13.60 5.02
CA PHE A 151 9.32 12.74 5.93
C PHE A 151 10.21 11.74 5.19
N ASN A 152 11.53 11.87 5.37
CA ASN A 152 12.53 10.96 4.75
C ASN A 152 12.44 9.52 5.27
N THR A 153 11.82 9.29 6.41
CA THR A 153 11.55 7.95 6.97
C THR A 153 10.38 7.25 6.31
N VAL A 154 9.57 7.96 5.53
CA VAL A 154 8.45 7.39 4.76
C VAL A 154 8.91 7.19 3.32
N HIS A 155 8.89 5.94 2.85
CA HIS A 155 9.52 5.57 1.58
C HIS A 155 8.58 5.64 0.38
N THR A 156 7.27 5.64 0.60
CA THR A 156 6.26 5.67 -0.47
C THR A 156 5.23 6.78 -0.25
N ALA A 157 4.58 7.20 -1.32
CA ALA A 157 3.43 8.10 -1.22
C ALA A 157 2.17 7.39 -0.66
N GLY A 158 2.26 6.08 -0.45
CA GLY A 158 1.18 5.26 0.09
C GLY A 158 0.00 5.04 -0.85
N GLY A 159 -1.00 4.33 -0.33
CA GLY A 159 -2.34 4.25 -0.89
C GLY A 159 -3.15 5.53 -0.59
N ALA A 160 -4.47 5.44 -0.51
CA ALA A 160 -5.28 6.52 0.06
C ALA A 160 -5.15 6.47 1.58
N SER A 161 -4.35 7.34 2.19
CA SER A 161 -4.17 7.38 3.65
C SER A 161 -5.45 7.77 4.39
N VAL A 162 -6.39 8.40 3.69
CA VAL A 162 -7.78 8.61 4.08
C VAL A 162 -8.63 8.69 2.82
N ASP A 163 -9.86 8.20 2.89
CA ASP A 163 -10.83 8.33 1.79
C ASP A 163 -11.35 9.78 1.70
N ALA A 164 -11.40 10.33 0.48
CA ALA A 164 -11.97 11.64 0.20
C ALA A 164 -13.50 11.52 0.08
N LEU A 165 -14.23 11.54 1.21
CA LEU A 165 -15.67 11.33 1.25
C LEU A 165 -16.48 12.52 0.72
N ASP A 166 -15.85 13.67 0.56
CA ASP A 166 -16.38 14.87 -0.11
C ASP A 166 -16.35 14.77 -1.64
N VAL A 167 -15.76 13.71 -2.20
CA VAL A 167 -15.70 13.47 -3.65
C VAL A 167 -16.56 12.26 -4.00
N HIS A 168 -17.35 12.36 -5.06
CA HIS A 168 -18.20 11.26 -5.52
C HIS A 168 -17.36 10.00 -5.82
N ALA A 169 -17.88 8.83 -5.42
CA ALA A 169 -17.14 7.57 -5.46
C ALA A 169 -16.65 7.17 -6.86
N SER A 170 -17.38 7.56 -7.92
CA SER A 170 -17.03 7.23 -9.32
C SER A 170 -15.74 7.91 -9.81
N VAL A 171 -15.39 9.09 -9.27
CA VAL A 171 -14.22 9.88 -9.71
C VAL A 171 -13.18 10.07 -8.61
N ARG A 172 -13.46 9.61 -7.39
CA ARG A 172 -12.59 9.76 -6.22
C ARG A 172 -11.18 9.23 -6.47
N HIS A 173 -11.06 8.09 -7.12
CA HIS A 173 -9.76 7.48 -7.43
C HIS A 173 -8.90 8.38 -8.32
N LEU A 174 -9.47 9.10 -9.28
CA LEU A 174 -8.73 10.05 -10.14
C LEU A 174 -8.15 11.20 -9.32
N HIS A 175 -8.95 11.80 -8.45
CA HIS A 175 -8.51 12.89 -7.59
C HIS A 175 -7.41 12.46 -6.60
N ILE A 176 -7.56 11.27 -5.98
CA ILE A 176 -6.56 10.73 -5.07
C ILE A 176 -5.25 10.41 -5.82
N THR A 177 -5.35 9.82 -7.02
CA THR A 177 -4.17 9.52 -7.86
C THR A 177 -3.48 10.82 -8.28
N ARG A 178 -4.25 11.83 -8.72
CA ARG A 178 -3.71 13.15 -9.04
C ARG A 178 -2.94 13.77 -7.88
N ASN A 179 -3.46 13.70 -6.64
CA ASN A 179 -2.76 14.21 -5.46
C ASN A 179 -1.39 13.55 -5.26
N LYS A 180 -1.30 12.22 -5.46
CA LYS A 180 -0.02 11.50 -5.39
C LYS A 180 0.97 11.95 -6.46
N MET A 181 0.48 12.12 -7.68
CA MET A 181 1.33 12.56 -8.80
C MET A 181 1.81 14.01 -8.65
N VAL A 182 0.98 14.89 -8.08
CA VAL A 182 1.31 16.31 -7.93
C VAL A 182 2.17 16.59 -6.70
N TYR A 183 1.89 15.91 -5.57
CA TYR A 183 2.49 16.25 -4.28
C TYR A 183 3.64 15.34 -3.85
N SER A 184 3.94 14.26 -4.61
CA SER A 184 5.04 13.36 -4.27
C SER A 184 5.78 12.89 -5.52
N ASP A 185 7.09 12.69 -5.40
CA ASP A 185 7.94 12.05 -6.39
C ASP A 185 8.41 10.65 -5.93
N LYS A 186 7.94 10.21 -4.75
CA LYS A 186 8.14 8.86 -4.22
C LYS A 186 7.23 7.86 -4.92
N VAL A 187 7.49 6.56 -4.72
CA VAL A 187 6.68 5.48 -5.28
C VAL A 187 5.21 5.61 -4.84
N PRO A 188 4.25 5.73 -5.75
CA PRO A 188 2.83 5.74 -5.41
C PRO A 188 2.28 4.32 -5.34
N PHE A 189 1.32 4.07 -4.45
CA PHE A 189 0.45 2.91 -4.50
C PHE A 189 -0.91 3.29 -5.09
N VAL A 190 -1.36 2.52 -6.08
CA VAL A 190 -2.69 2.69 -6.69
C VAL A 190 -3.46 1.39 -6.52
N TYR A 191 -4.70 1.48 -6.05
CA TYR A 191 -5.58 0.33 -5.94
C TYR A 191 -6.31 0.10 -7.25
N ALA A 192 -6.11 -1.07 -7.86
CA ALA A 192 -6.91 -1.54 -8.99
C ALA A 192 -8.24 -2.09 -8.47
N THR A 193 -9.27 -1.26 -8.38
CA THR A 193 -10.60 -1.64 -7.87
C THR A 193 -11.62 -1.94 -8.97
N GLY A 194 -11.16 -2.52 -10.07
CA GLY A 194 -11.95 -2.90 -11.22
C GLY A 194 -11.34 -2.42 -12.54
N ARG A 195 -11.71 -3.11 -13.63
CA ARG A 195 -11.14 -2.86 -14.97
C ARG A 195 -11.33 -1.41 -15.42
N ALA A 196 -12.54 -0.87 -15.30
CA ALA A 196 -12.81 0.50 -15.73
C ALA A 196 -11.89 1.52 -15.04
N ARG A 197 -11.78 1.42 -13.70
CA ARG A 197 -10.93 2.32 -12.91
C ARG A 197 -9.43 2.13 -13.12
N LEU A 198 -9.01 1.01 -13.69
CA LEU A 198 -7.62 0.77 -14.04
C LEU A 198 -7.24 1.48 -15.35
N PHE A 199 -8.21 1.66 -16.25
CA PHE A 199 -8.00 2.32 -17.54
C PHE A 199 -8.25 3.84 -17.50
N ASP A 200 -8.93 4.36 -16.47
CA ASP A 200 -9.09 5.79 -16.24
C ASP A 200 -7.73 6.47 -15.91
#